data_48fd711a2ac888b9443399bd731b9b9c
#
_entry.id   48fd711a2ac888b9443399bd731b9b9c
#
_cell.length_a   1.000
_cell.length_b   1.000
_cell.length_c   1.000
_cell.angle_alpha   90.00
_cell.angle_beta   90.00
_cell.angle_gamma   90.00
#
_symmetry.space_group_name_H-M   'P 1'
#
loop_
_entity.id
_entity.type
_entity.pdbx_description
1 polymer ?
#
loop_
_entity_poly.entity_id
_entity_poly.type
_entity_poly.pdbx_seq_one_letter_code
_entity_poly.pdbx_strand_id
1 'polypeptide(L)'
;MNSENISIINDFVQRVTEYMQIPCEVSVASVEGGPIHVAVQAQDNGRLLIGKNGQNLKALEHVVRVMWLRQNPENRSIIVDVNDYRAERSKELIQLVRETATRVQQTRRSEAFEPMTSYERRIVHTE
;
A
#
# COMPACT_ATOMS: atom_id res chain seq x y z
N MET A 1 15.14 15.02 6.59
CA MET A 1 13.92 14.96 7.42
C MET A 1 14.32 14.75 8.86
N ASN A 2 13.78 15.52 9.77
CA ASN A 2 14.16 15.39 11.16
C ASN A 2 13.29 14.35 11.88
N SER A 3 13.74 13.92 13.06
CA SER A 3 13.06 12.91 13.87
C SER A 3 11.67 13.35 14.33
N GLU A 4 11.46 14.65 14.47
CA GLU A 4 10.17 15.22 14.86
C GLU A 4 9.09 14.96 13.80
N ASN A 5 9.43 15.13 12.53
CA ASN A 5 8.50 14.86 11.43
C ASN A 5 8.15 13.37 11.32
N ILE A 6 9.14 12.50 11.53
CA ILE A 6 8.91 11.06 11.57
C ILE A 6 7.97 10.69 12.70
N SER A 7 8.16 11.31 13.87
CA SER A 7 7.31 11.08 15.04
C SER A 7 5.85 11.47 14.78
N ILE A 8 5.62 12.58 14.08
CA ILE A 8 4.27 13.03 13.74
C ILE A 8 3.53 12.00 12.90
N ILE A 9 4.18 11.46 11.88
CA ILE A 9 3.60 10.42 11.03
C ILE A 9 3.31 9.16 11.84
N ASN A 10 4.28 8.71 12.62
CA ASN A 10 4.15 7.53 13.47
C ASN A 10 2.95 7.68 14.41
N ASP A 11 2.87 8.79 15.13
CA ASP A 11 1.80 9.04 16.08
C ASP A 11 0.43 9.08 15.40
N PHE A 12 0.36 9.70 14.24
CA PHE A 12 -0.89 9.79 13.49
C PHE A 12 -1.40 8.40 13.10
N VAL A 13 -0.55 7.58 12.50
CA VAL A 13 -0.93 6.22 12.06
C VAL A 13 -1.26 5.35 13.27
N GLN A 14 -0.49 5.48 14.36
CA GLN A 14 -0.72 4.73 15.59
C GLN A 14 -2.11 5.05 16.17
N ARG A 15 -2.51 6.33 16.17
CA ARG A 15 -3.82 6.74 16.66
C ARG A 15 -4.95 6.22 15.78
N VAL A 16 -4.79 6.26 14.46
CA VAL A 16 -5.80 5.75 13.53
C VAL A 16 -6.05 4.27 13.79
N THR A 17 -4.99 3.48 13.92
CA THR A 17 -5.12 2.04 14.17
C THR A 17 -5.67 1.74 15.55
N GLU A 18 -5.37 2.55 16.55
CA GLU A 18 -5.97 2.43 17.88
C GLU A 18 -7.48 2.67 17.85
N TYR A 19 -7.92 3.71 17.15
CA TYR A 19 -9.36 3.97 16.98
C TYR A 19 -10.08 2.82 16.27
N MET A 20 -9.40 2.16 15.36
CA MET A 20 -9.94 0.98 14.67
C MET A 20 -9.87 -0.29 15.52
N GLN A 21 -9.24 -0.21 16.69
CA GLN A 21 -9.03 -1.35 17.59
C GLN A 21 -8.20 -2.47 16.93
N ILE A 22 -7.23 -2.08 16.14
CA ILE A 22 -6.31 -3.00 15.47
C ILE A 22 -4.92 -2.77 16.06
N PRO A 23 -4.45 -3.66 16.95
CA PRO A 23 -3.10 -3.52 17.50
C PRO A 23 -2.04 -3.69 16.40
N CYS A 24 -1.14 -2.74 16.31
CA CYS A 24 -0.07 -2.82 15.31
C CYS A 24 1.16 -2.04 15.75
N GLU A 25 2.27 -2.36 15.10
CA GLU A 25 3.52 -1.62 15.23
C GLU A 25 3.74 -0.81 13.96
N VAL A 26 4.09 0.46 14.13
CA VAL A 26 4.32 1.38 13.03
C VAL A 26 5.78 1.80 13.03
N SER A 27 6.42 1.69 11.89
CA SER A 27 7.78 2.22 11.70
C SER A 27 7.81 3.12 10.48
N VAL A 28 8.54 4.23 10.60
CA VAL A 28 8.66 5.23 9.54
C VAL A 28 10.13 5.36 9.19
N ALA A 29 10.44 5.24 7.92
CA ALA A 29 11.80 5.41 7.41
C ALA A 29 11.80 6.41 6.27
N SER A 30 12.82 7.25 6.21
CA SER A 30 12.98 8.17 5.11
C SER A 30 14.41 8.19 4.63
N VAL A 31 14.57 8.39 3.33
CA VAL A 31 15.86 8.60 2.68
C VAL A 31 15.87 10.03 2.18
N GLU A 32 16.98 10.74 2.37
CA GLU A 32 17.11 12.11 1.92
C GLU A 32 16.83 12.21 0.42
N GLY A 33 15.88 13.07 0.04
CA GLY A 33 15.46 13.22 -1.35
C GLY A 33 14.58 12.11 -1.88
N GLY A 34 14.34 11.04 -1.10
CA GLY A 34 13.52 9.90 -1.50
C GLY A 34 12.15 9.88 -0.83
N PRO A 35 11.39 8.81 -1.06
CA PRO A 35 10.08 8.67 -0.44
C PRO A 35 10.17 8.37 1.05
N ILE A 36 9.08 8.67 1.75
CA ILE A 36 8.89 8.31 3.14
C ILE A 36 8.13 6.98 3.16
N HIS A 37 8.70 5.98 3.80
CA HIS A 37 8.08 4.66 3.91
C HIS A 37 7.49 4.47 5.29
N VAL A 38 6.19 4.15 5.33
CA VAL A 38 5.47 3.85 6.57
C VAL A 38 5.11 2.37 6.54
N ALA A 39 5.69 1.59 7.44
CA ALA A 39 5.43 0.17 7.54
C ALA A 39 4.57 -0.11 8.76
N VAL A 40 3.45 -0.78 8.56
CA VAL A 40 2.52 -1.16 9.60
C VAL A 40 2.50 -2.68 9.71
N GLN A 41 2.76 -3.19 10.90
CA GLN A 41 2.71 -4.63 11.18
C GLN A 41 1.55 -4.90 12.13
N ALA A 42 0.52 -5.56 11.64
CA ALA A 42 -0.67 -5.94 12.40
C ALA A 42 -0.76 -7.46 12.47
N GLN A 43 -0.76 -8.01 13.69
CA GLN A 43 -0.84 -9.46 13.87
C GLN A 43 -2.24 -9.98 13.53
N ASP A 44 -3.26 -9.30 14.02
CA ASP A 44 -4.65 -9.67 13.79
C ASP A 44 -5.36 -8.55 13.05
N ASN A 45 -6.33 -8.93 12.21
CA ASN A 45 -7.18 -7.96 11.50
C ASN A 45 -6.44 -7.01 10.55
N GLY A 46 -5.22 -7.38 10.13
CA GLY A 46 -4.49 -6.60 9.12
C GLY A 46 -5.29 -6.46 7.83
N ARG A 47 -6.15 -7.40 7.53
CA ARG A 47 -7.04 -7.36 6.35
C ARG A 47 -7.97 -6.16 6.35
N LEU A 48 -8.38 -5.70 7.53
CA LEU A 48 -9.24 -4.52 7.64
C LEU A 48 -8.51 -3.24 7.23
N LEU A 49 -7.21 -3.17 7.54
CA LEU A 49 -6.37 -2.05 7.11
C LEU A 49 -6.08 -2.07 5.62
N ILE A 50 -6.03 -3.24 5.04
CA ILE A 50 -5.72 -3.41 3.62
C ILE A 50 -6.98 -3.22 2.77
N GLY A 51 -8.06 -3.92 3.12
CA GLY A 51 -9.29 -3.93 2.36
C GLY A 51 -9.19 -4.73 1.07
N LYS A 52 -10.29 -4.81 0.34
CA LYS A 52 -10.34 -5.54 -0.93
C LYS A 52 -9.39 -4.88 -1.93
N ASN A 53 -8.46 -5.66 -2.46
CA ASN A 53 -7.46 -5.20 -3.45
C ASN A 53 -6.65 -3.98 -2.98
N GLY A 54 -6.49 -3.83 -1.65
CA GLY A 54 -5.71 -2.74 -1.08
C GLY A 54 -6.42 -1.40 -1.01
N GLN A 55 -7.74 -1.36 -1.14
CA GLN A 55 -8.49 -0.11 -1.14
C GLN A 55 -8.34 0.68 0.16
N ASN A 56 -8.41 0.00 1.31
CA ASN A 56 -8.28 0.67 2.60
C ASN A 56 -6.83 1.13 2.84
N LEU A 57 -5.87 0.33 2.41
CA LEU A 57 -4.47 0.71 2.46
C LEU A 57 -4.21 1.99 1.67
N LYS A 58 -4.76 2.07 0.47
CA LYS A 58 -4.63 3.24 -0.38
C LYS A 58 -5.29 4.47 0.24
N ALA A 59 -6.44 4.28 0.88
CA ALA A 59 -7.12 5.35 1.59
C ALA A 59 -6.29 5.86 2.78
N LEU A 60 -5.70 4.94 3.54
CA LEU A 60 -4.82 5.30 4.66
C LEU A 60 -3.60 6.10 4.15
N GLU A 61 -2.99 5.65 3.08
CA GLU A 61 -1.87 6.37 2.47
C GLU A 61 -2.27 7.78 2.05
N HIS A 62 -3.45 7.93 1.46
CA HIS A 62 -3.94 9.25 1.05
C HIS A 62 -4.15 10.18 2.25
N VAL A 63 -4.74 9.68 3.33
CA VAL A 63 -4.97 10.47 4.54
C VAL A 63 -3.64 10.89 5.17
N VAL A 64 -2.68 9.99 5.24
CA VAL A 64 -1.34 10.31 5.76
C VAL A 64 -0.68 11.39 4.90
N ARG A 65 -0.79 11.28 3.59
CA ARG A 65 -0.23 12.27 2.66
C ARG A 65 -0.86 13.65 2.85
N VAL A 66 -2.18 13.72 2.98
CA VAL A 66 -2.88 14.99 3.20
C VAL A 66 -2.45 15.62 4.52
N MET A 67 -2.38 14.83 5.58
CA MET A 67 -1.91 15.31 6.89
C MET A 67 -0.49 15.88 6.79
N TRP A 68 0.38 15.17 6.11
CA TRP A 68 1.77 15.59 5.94
C TRP A 68 1.88 16.91 5.17
N LEU A 69 1.15 17.04 4.05
CA LEU A 69 1.20 18.24 3.21
C LEU A 69 0.69 19.49 3.92
N ARG A 70 -0.23 19.33 4.86
CA ARG A 70 -0.74 20.48 5.63
C ARG A 70 0.30 21.07 6.58
N GLN A 71 1.24 20.25 7.04
CA GLN A 71 2.26 20.67 8.00
C GLN A 71 3.60 20.93 7.34
N ASN A 72 3.82 20.36 6.15
CA ASN A 72 5.10 20.45 5.45
C ASN A 72 4.84 20.80 4.00
N PRO A 73 5.33 21.96 3.52
CA PRO A 73 5.13 22.35 2.12
C PRO A 73 5.95 21.51 1.13
N GLU A 74 6.91 20.74 1.60
CA GLU A 74 7.66 19.82 0.73
C GLU A 74 6.76 18.72 0.23
N ASN A 75 6.68 18.60 -1.10
CA ASN A 75 5.90 17.55 -1.74
C ASN A 75 6.75 16.28 -1.85
N ARG A 76 6.74 15.46 -0.81
CA ARG A 76 7.45 14.17 -0.81
C ARG A 76 6.45 13.03 -0.97
N SER A 77 6.87 12.01 -1.69
CA SER A 77 6.08 10.79 -1.82
C SER A 77 6.02 10.06 -0.48
N ILE A 78 4.84 9.62 -0.10
CA ILE A 78 4.65 8.81 1.09
C ILE A 78 4.07 7.47 0.64
N ILE A 79 4.72 6.39 1.05
CA ILE A 79 4.31 5.03 0.73
C ILE A 79 3.96 4.34 2.04
N VAL A 80 2.71 3.91 2.17
CA VAL A 80 2.24 3.15 3.34
C VAL A 80 2.05 1.71 2.93
N ASP A 81 2.54 0.79 3.74
CA ASP A 81 2.35 -0.63 3.52
C ASP A 81 1.94 -1.32 4.82
N VAL A 82 1.14 -2.36 4.70
CA VAL A 82 0.67 -3.17 5.83
C VAL A 82 1.05 -4.62 5.59
N ASN A 83 1.80 -5.20 6.51
CA ASN A 83 2.18 -6.63 6.48
C ASN A 83 2.78 -7.07 5.16
N ASP A 84 3.58 -6.21 4.53
CA ASP A 84 4.22 -6.47 3.23
C ASP A 84 3.21 -6.81 2.12
N TYR A 85 2.02 -6.22 2.19
CA TYR A 85 0.95 -6.47 1.22
C TYR A 85 1.36 -6.19 -0.21
N ARG A 86 2.13 -5.12 -0.45
CA ARG A 86 2.50 -4.71 -1.81
C ARG A 86 3.30 -5.80 -2.51
N ALA A 87 4.26 -6.41 -1.82
CA ALA A 87 5.06 -7.51 -2.37
C ALA A 87 4.20 -8.75 -2.63
N GLU A 88 3.34 -9.11 -1.69
CA GLU A 88 2.45 -10.26 -1.84
C GLU A 88 1.44 -10.05 -2.97
N ARG A 89 0.88 -8.84 -3.08
CA ARG A 89 -0.07 -8.50 -4.16
C ARG A 89 0.61 -8.56 -5.53
N SER A 90 1.86 -8.11 -5.63
CA SER A 90 2.63 -8.21 -6.88
C SER A 90 2.79 -9.66 -7.31
N LYS A 91 3.11 -10.55 -6.37
CA LYS A 91 3.23 -11.98 -6.66
C LYS A 91 1.91 -12.57 -7.14
N GLU A 92 0.81 -12.23 -6.46
CA GLU A 92 -0.54 -12.69 -6.84
C GLU A 92 -0.91 -12.22 -8.23
N LEU A 93 -0.62 -10.97 -8.58
CA LEU A 93 -0.92 -10.42 -9.90
C LEU A 93 -0.10 -11.12 -10.99
N ILE A 94 1.18 -11.38 -10.75
CA ILE A 94 2.03 -12.10 -11.69
C ILE A 94 1.49 -13.52 -11.92
N GLN A 95 1.11 -14.20 -10.86
CA GLN A 95 0.51 -15.53 -10.94
C GLN A 95 -0.78 -15.50 -11.73
N LEU A 96 -1.67 -14.54 -11.47
CA LEU A 96 -2.94 -14.37 -12.17
C LEU A 96 -2.71 -14.12 -13.66
N VAL A 97 -1.75 -13.29 -14.01
CA VAL A 97 -1.40 -13.01 -15.41
C VAL A 97 -0.97 -14.29 -16.13
N ARG A 98 -0.12 -15.08 -15.50
CA ARG A 98 0.37 -16.34 -16.09
C ARG A 98 -0.76 -17.33 -16.28
N GLU A 99 -1.63 -17.47 -15.30
CA GLU A 99 -2.80 -18.37 -15.39
C GLU A 99 -3.77 -17.93 -16.47
N THR A 100 -4.05 -16.63 -16.55
CA THR A 100 -4.94 -16.07 -17.58
C THR A 100 -4.36 -16.26 -18.97
N ALA A 101 -3.07 -16.00 -19.14
CA ALA A 101 -2.39 -16.19 -20.42
C ALA A 101 -2.48 -17.66 -20.87
N THR A 102 -2.30 -18.59 -19.93
CA THR A 102 -2.43 -20.02 -20.24
C THR A 102 -3.85 -20.36 -20.67
N ARG A 103 -4.88 -19.86 -19.95
CA ARG A 103 -6.27 -20.09 -20.31
C ARG A 103 -6.62 -19.52 -21.67
N VAL A 104 -6.17 -18.31 -21.95
CA VAL A 104 -6.42 -17.64 -23.25
C VAL A 104 -5.80 -18.46 -24.38
N GLN A 105 -4.59 -18.99 -24.20
CA GLN A 105 -3.96 -19.86 -25.20
C GLN A 105 -4.75 -21.13 -25.44
N GLN A 106 -5.29 -21.75 -24.38
CA GLN A 106 -6.03 -23.01 -24.47
C GLN A 106 -7.43 -22.82 -25.00
N THR A 107 -8.13 -21.76 -24.57
CA THR A 107 -9.54 -21.54 -24.92
C THR A 107 -9.74 -20.57 -26.08
N ARG A 108 -8.72 -19.78 -26.40
CA ARG A 108 -8.76 -18.69 -27.39
C ARG A 108 -9.85 -17.66 -27.09
N ARG A 109 -10.08 -17.41 -25.78
CA ARG A 109 -11.04 -16.42 -25.32
C ARG A 109 -10.32 -15.29 -24.61
N SER A 110 -10.78 -14.06 -24.83
CA SER A 110 -10.31 -12.91 -24.09
C SER A 110 -10.86 -12.95 -22.67
N GLU A 111 -10.06 -12.55 -21.69
CA GLU A 111 -10.48 -12.41 -20.31
C GLU A 111 -10.09 -11.03 -19.81
N ALA A 112 -10.97 -10.44 -18.99
CA ALA A 112 -10.72 -9.16 -18.35
C ALA A 112 -10.33 -9.35 -16.90
N PHE A 113 -9.40 -8.54 -16.44
CA PHE A 113 -9.02 -8.51 -15.03
C PHE A 113 -9.96 -7.62 -14.23
N GLU A 114 -10.06 -7.87 -12.92
CA GLU A 114 -10.77 -6.98 -12.02
C GLU A 114 -10.13 -5.58 -12.04
N PRO A 115 -10.89 -4.52 -11.68
CA PRO A 115 -10.31 -3.19 -11.60
C PRO A 115 -9.05 -3.15 -10.73
N MET A 116 -8.02 -2.47 -11.20
CA MET A 116 -6.72 -2.40 -10.57
C MET A 116 -6.22 -0.96 -10.51
N THR A 117 -5.31 -0.71 -9.58
CA THR A 117 -4.61 0.58 -9.50
C THR A 117 -3.66 0.74 -10.70
N SER A 118 -3.20 1.96 -10.93
CA SER A 118 -2.21 2.22 -11.99
C SER A 118 -0.91 1.44 -11.76
N TYR A 119 -0.50 1.29 -10.51
CA TYR A 119 0.68 0.51 -10.14
C TYR A 119 0.49 -0.96 -10.50
N GLU A 120 -0.64 -1.54 -10.15
CA GLU A 120 -0.96 -2.94 -10.43
C GLU A 120 -1.07 -3.19 -11.93
N ARG A 121 -1.69 -2.28 -12.67
CA ARG A 121 -1.75 -2.39 -14.13
C ARG A 121 -0.37 -2.42 -14.77
N ARG A 122 0.59 -1.64 -14.25
CA ARG A 122 1.96 -1.68 -14.75
C ARG A 122 2.62 -3.03 -14.55
N ILE A 123 2.38 -3.67 -13.40
CA ILE A 123 2.90 -5.02 -13.12
C ILE A 123 2.33 -6.01 -14.13
N VAL A 124 1.03 -5.97 -14.38
CA VAL A 124 0.35 -6.87 -15.32
C VAL A 124 0.89 -6.69 -16.73
N HIS A 125 1.06 -5.44 -17.20
CA HIS A 125 1.52 -5.16 -18.56
C HIS A 125 3.00 -5.50 -18.78
N THR A 126 3.81 -5.54 -17.72
CA THR A 126 5.23 -5.91 -17.81
C THR A 126 5.40 -7.43 -18.00
N GLU A 127 4.50 -8.24 -17.50
CA GLU A 127 4.49 -9.69 -17.67
C GLU A 127 3.69 -10.06 -18.94
#